data_3cb136e12f4880c95fe33f2247e29c45
#
_entry.id   3cb136e12f4880c95fe33f2247e29c45
#
_cell.length_a   1.000
_cell.length_b   1.000
_cell.length_c   1.000
_cell.angle_alpha   90.00
_cell.angle_beta   90.00
_cell.angle_gamma   90.00
#
_symmetry.space_group_name_H-M   'P 1'
#
loop_
_entity.id
_entity.type
_entity.pdbx_description
1 polymer ?
#
loop_
_entity_poly.entity_id
_entity_poly.type
_entity_poly.pdbx_seq_one_letter_code
_entity_poly.pdbx_strand_id
1 'polypeptide(L)'
;MLLTIKRYKAIQNQLDSVLNTTRENLNGARVIRAFCGEDTETEKFIGQNSLLSTLQKSTGRISALLNPVTFILINVGIILLIHYGAVQVNTGILTQGQVVALYNYMSQILVELIKLANLIITVTKSFASAARIRDVLELDTNTVYSDDKKIYNTHAVEFDRVSMHYNEGAKDALENISFTAEPGEIIGVIGGTGSGKTTLVGLIPRFYDASSGTIRVNGRNVNSYSLEELREKVHVVLQRAVLFRGTLRENLLWGNKNANDEEMQAAVTAAQAADFVQSKGG
;
A
#
# COMPACT_ATOMS: atom_id res chain seq x y z
N MET A 1 -11.03 22.53 19.99
CA MET A 1 -10.61 21.21 19.44
C MET A 1 -11.43 20.78 18.22
N LEU A 2 -12.77 20.75 18.25
CA LEU A 2 -13.60 20.31 17.09
C LEU A 2 -13.42 21.19 15.82
N LEU A 3 -13.20 22.49 15.97
CA LEU A 3 -12.95 23.43 14.87
C LEU A 3 -11.61 23.18 14.16
N THR A 4 -10.60 22.72 14.89
CA THR A 4 -9.28 22.41 14.33
C THR A 4 -9.29 21.10 13.54
N ILE A 5 -10.07 20.10 13.93
CA ILE A 5 -10.17 18.81 13.23
C ILE A 5 -10.65 19.00 11.79
N LYS A 6 -11.71 19.78 11.56
CA LYS A 6 -12.21 20.07 10.21
C LYS A 6 -11.14 20.76 9.34
N ARG A 7 -10.38 21.69 9.93
CA ARG A 7 -9.30 22.40 9.22
C ARG A 7 -8.12 21.48 8.89
N TYR A 8 -7.73 20.60 9.81
CA TYR A 8 -6.69 19.61 9.54
C TYR A 8 -7.10 18.62 8.43
N LYS A 9 -8.38 18.21 8.39
CA LYS A 9 -8.89 17.39 7.29
C LYS A 9 -8.83 18.12 5.95
N ALA A 10 -9.16 19.41 5.92
CA ALA A 10 -9.03 20.22 4.69
C ALA A 10 -7.57 20.35 4.23
N ILE A 11 -6.62 20.55 5.16
CA ILE A 11 -5.19 20.54 4.87
C ILE A 11 -4.75 19.22 4.29
N GLN A 12 -5.19 18.09 4.88
CA GLN A 12 -4.84 16.76 4.39
C GLN A 12 -5.36 16.50 2.98
N ASN A 13 -6.61 16.83 2.70
CA ASN A 13 -7.18 16.68 1.36
C ASN A 13 -6.43 17.54 0.32
N GLN A 14 -6.04 18.76 0.68
CA GLN A 14 -5.28 19.63 -0.21
C GLN A 14 -3.85 19.13 -0.42
N LEU A 15 -3.22 18.57 0.61
CA LEU A 15 -1.91 17.92 0.51
C LEU A 15 -1.95 16.72 -0.43
N ASP A 16 -2.98 15.89 -0.34
CA ASP A 16 -3.18 14.75 -1.22
C ASP A 16 -3.36 15.22 -2.69
N SER A 17 -4.07 16.33 -2.92
CA SER A 17 -4.19 16.94 -4.25
C SER A 17 -2.84 17.38 -4.81
N VAL A 18 -2.00 18.06 -4.02
CA VAL A 18 -0.64 18.48 -4.42
C VAL A 18 0.24 17.25 -4.73
N LEU A 19 0.17 16.22 -3.89
CA LEU A 19 0.93 14.97 -4.10
C LEU A 19 0.49 14.24 -5.37
N ASN A 20 -0.80 14.18 -5.65
CA ASN A 20 -1.33 13.56 -6.87
C ASN A 20 -0.86 14.31 -8.11
N THR A 21 -1.00 15.65 -8.14
CA THR A 21 -0.48 16.47 -9.25
C THR A 21 1.03 16.27 -9.44
N THR A 22 1.80 16.19 -8.35
CA THR A 22 3.24 15.91 -8.45
C THR A 22 3.53 14.54 -9.08
N ARG A 23 2.78 13.50 -8.67
CA ARG A 23 2.92 12.15 -9.26
C ARG A 23 2.50 12.13 -10.73
N GLU A 24 1.41 12.80 -11.09
CA GLU A 24 0.95 12.95 -12.48
C GLU A 24 2.02 13.63 -13.33
N ASN A 25 2.60 14.73 -12.86
CA ASN A 25 3.63 15.46 -13.58
C ASN A 25 4.93 14.67 -13.73
N LEU A 26 5.34 13.90 -12.71
CA LEU A 26 6.50 13.01 -12.80
C LEU A 26 6.29 11.88 -13.82
N ASN A 27 5.12 11.23 -13.76
CA ASN A 27 4.78 10.14 -14.68
C ASN A 27 4.52 10.65 -16.10
N GLY A 28 3.90 11.82 -16.24
CA GLY A 28 3.54 12.47 -17.50
C GLY A 28 4.60 13.41 -18.08
N ALA A 29 5.80 13.51 -17.49
CA ALA A 29 6.81 14.52 -17.89
C ALA A 29 7.13 14.53 -19.39
N ARG A 30 7.11 13.35 -20.04
CA ARG A 30 7.33 13.25 -21.51
C ARG A 30 6.15 13.83 -22.29
N VAL A 31 4.94 13.64 -21.83
CA VAL A 31 3.72 14.15 -22.44
C VAL A 31 3.66 15.67 -22.29
N ILE A 32 3.91 16.18 -21.08
CA ILE A 32 3.94 17.63 -20.80
C ILE A 32 4.93 18.31 -21.72
N ARG A 33 6.15 17.78 -21.88
CA ARG A 33 7.17 18.32 -22.80
C ARG A 33 6.76 18.20 -24.26
N ALA A 34 6.13 17.10 -24.67
CA ALA A 34 5.70 16.92 -26.06
C ALA A 34 4.63 17.92 -26.50
N PHE A 35 3.81 18.40 -25.55
CA PHE A 35 2.76 19.38 -25.78
C PHE A 35 3.11 20.79 -25.29
N CYS A 36 4.37 21.04 -24.86
CA CYS A 36 4.82 22.33 -24.30
C CYS A 36 3.90 22.86 -23.19
N GLY A 37 3.44 21.94 -22.31
CA GLY A 37 2.47 22.24 -21.25
C GLY A 37 3.10 22.62 -19.89
N GLU A 38 4.41 22.87 -19.84
CA GLU A 38 5.15 23.11 -18.58
C GLU A 38 4.60 24.31 -17.81
N ASP A 39 4.31 25.41 -18.48
CA ASP A 39 3.80 26.62 -17.84
C ASP A 39 2.42 26.38 -17.22
N THR A 40 1.54 25.72 -17.94
CA THR A 40 0.19 25.38 -17.46
C THR A 40 0.23 24.50 -16.20
N GLU A 41 1.05 23.46 -16.22
CA GLU A 41 1.17 22.56 -15.05
C GLU A 41 1.90 23.23 -13.89
N THR A 42 2.83 24.14 -14.17
CA THR A 42 3.51 24.95 -13.14
C THR A 42 2.53 25.89 -12.46
N GLU A 43 1.69 26.62 -13.21
CA GLU A 43 0.65 27.49 -12.66
C GLU A 43 -0.36 26.72 -11.81
N LYS A 44 -0.81 25.57 -12.30
CA LYS A 44 -1.71 24.66 -11.57
C LYS A 44 -1.09 24.22 -10.23
N PHE A 45 0.17 23.78 -10.25
CA PHE A 45 0.90 23.38 -9.04
C PHE A 45 1.07 24.54 -8.05
N ILE A 46 1.48 25.72 -8.53
CA ILE A 46 1.63 26.94 -7.69
C ILE A 46 0.28 27.30 -7.06
N GLY A 47 -0.82 27.24 -7.81
CA GLY A 47 -2.16 27.51 -7.30
C GLY A 47 -2.55 26.56 -6.17
N GLN A 48 -2.37 25.26 -6.36
CA GLN A 48 -2.67 24.25 -5.35
C GLN A 48 -1.77 24.39 -4.11
N ASN A 49 -0.48 24.65 -4.30
CA ASN A 49 0.47 24.81 -3.20
C ASN A 49 0.22 26.10 -2.40
N SER A 50 -0.18 27.20 -3.06
CA SER A 50 -0.54 28.45 -2.40
C SER A 50 -1.80 28.30 -1.53
N LEU A 51 -2.79 27.55 -2.00
CA LEU A 51 -3.98 27.19 -1.23
C LEU A 51 -3.62 26.37 -0.01
N LEU A 52 -2.78 25.34 -0.18
CA LEU A 52 -2.26 24.52 0.93
C LEU A 52 -1.55 25.39 1.98
N SER A 53 -0.64 26.26 1.53
CA SER A 53 0.08 27.19 2.39
C SER A 53 -0.85 28.11 3.18
N THR A 54 -1.91 28.63 2.53
CA THR A 54 -2.90 29.50 3.17
C THR A 54 -3.70 28.75 4.24
N LEU A 55 -4.13 27.51 3.96
CA LEU A 55 -4.82 26.65 4.91
C LEU A 55 -3.93 26.31 6.11
N GLN A 56 -2.66 25.97 5.86
CA GLN A 56 -1.68 25.69 6.91
C GLN A 56 -1.41 26.91 7.80
N LYS A 57 -1.16 28.08 7.19
CA LYS A 57 -0.94 29.34 7.92
C LYS A 57 -2.14 29.73 8.78
N SER A 58 -3.35 29.65 8.22
CA SER A 58 -4.59 29.95 8.93
C SER A 58 -4.79 29.03 10.14
N THR A 59 -4.60 27.73 9.94
CA THR A 59 -4.73 26.73 11.01
C THR A 59 -3.62 26.85 12.04
N GLY A 60 -2.38 27.12 11.58
CA GLY A 60 -1.23 27.33 12.44
C GLY A 60 -1.39 28.56 13.36
N ARG A 61 -1.93 29.67 12.86
CA ARG A 61 -2.22 30.87 13.70
C ARG A 61 -3.21 30.55 14.81
N ILE A 62 -4.27 29.81 14.53
CA ILE A 62 -5.25 29.41 15.55
C ILE A 62 -4.62 28.45 16.56
N SER A 63 -3.85 27.49 16.09
CA SER A 63 -3.17 26.52 16.97
C SER A 63 -2.12 27.18 17.84
N ALA A 64 -1.41 28.18 17.32
CA ALA A 64 -0.41 28.95 18.07
C ALA A 64 -1.00 29.75 19.23
N LEU A 65 -2.27 30.18 19.12
CA LEU A 65 -2.96 30.92 20.20
C LEU A 65 -3.41 30.00 21.35
N LEU A 66 -3.56 28.69 21.12
CA LEU A 66 -4.05 27.76 22.14
C LEU A 66 -3.14 27.72 23.38
N ASN A 67 -1.83 27.63 23.19
CA ASN A 67 -0.89 27.58 24.30
C ASN A 67 -0.88 28.85 25.14
N PRO A 68 -0.71 30.07 24.58
CA PRO A 68 -0.79 31.30 25.36
C PRO A 68 -2.10 31.46 26.13
N VAL A 69 -3.25 31.15 25.51
CA VAL A 69 -4.55 31.24 26.20
C VAL A 69 -4.64 30.25 27.35
N THR A 70 -4.15 29.01 27.14
CA THR A 70 -4.11 28.01 28.21
C THR A 70 -3.21 28.47 29.37
N PHE A 71 -2.03 29.03 29.08
CA PHE A 71 -1.13 29.56 30.08
C PHE A 71 -1.75 30.72 30.88
N ILE A 72 -2.45 31.63 30.19
CA ILE A 72 -3.16 32.74 30.88
C ILE A 72 -4.20 32.21 31.84
N LEU A 73 -5.06 31.25 31.39
CA LEU A 73 -6.09 30.65 32.22
C LEU A 73 -5.51 29.94 33.46
N ILE A 74 -4.40 29.21 33.27
CA ILE A 74 -3.70 28.52 34.35
C ILE A 74 -3.15 29.55 35.37
N ASN A 75 -2.46 30.55 34.89
CA ASN A 75 -1.87 31.57 35.78
C ASN A 75 -2.93 32.36 36.54
N VAL A 76 -4.05 32.68 35.91
CA VAL A 76 -5.20 33.30 36.61
C VAL A 76 -5.72 32.38 37.71
N GLY A 77 -5.88 31.06 37.41
CA GLY A 77 -6.25 30.06 38.43
C GLY A 77 -5.27 29.98 39.59
N ILE A 78 -3.96 30.03 39.31
CA ILE A 78 -2.88 30.07 40.33
C ILE A 78 -2.98 31.31 41.19
N ILE A 79 -3.15 32.48 40.59
CA ILE A 79 -3.30 33.75 41.32
C ILE A 79 -4.50 33.73 42.27
N LEU A 80 -5.64 33.20 41.79
CA LEU A 80 -6.83 33.05 42.60
C LEU A 80 -6.59 32.05 43.76
N LEU A 81 -5.94 30.91 43.51
CA LEU A 81 -5.59 29.95 44.54
C LEU A 81 -4.71 30.54 45.62
N ILE A 82 -3.67 31.29 45.24
CA ILE A 82 -2.77 31.94 46.18
C ILE A 82 -3.50 33.04 46.98
N HIS A 83 -4.33 33.84 46.29
CA HIS A 83 -5.09 34.91 46.95
C HIS A 83 -6.05 34.35 48.01
N TYR A 84 -6.91 33.37 47.64
CA TYR A 84 -7.84 32.75 48.58
C TYR A 84 -7.12 31.92 49.64
N GLY A 85 -6.01 31.24 49.27
CA GLY A 85 -5.16 30.52 50.21
C GLY A 85 -4.56 31.45 51.28
N ALA A 86 -4.07 32.63 50.88
CA ALA A 86 -3.53 33.60 51.83
C ALA A 86 -4.59 34.11 52.82
N VAL A 87 -5.81 34.34 52.34
CA VAL A 87 -6.93 34.73 53.25
C VAL A 87 -7.21 33.61 54.25
N GLN A 88 -7.25 32.33 53.80
CA GLN A 88 -7.49 31.21 54.69
C GLN A 88 -6.37 30.93 55.70
N VAL A 89 -5.13 31.26 55.34
CA VAL A 89 -3.98 31.21 56.28
C VAL A 89 -4.11 32.29 57.33
N ASN A 90 -4.51 33.50 56.95
CA ASN A 90 -4.70 34.59 57.93
C ASN A 90 -5.86 34.35 58.91
N THR A 91 -6.87 33.57 58.49
CA THR A 91 -7.97 33.14 59.36
C THR A 91 -7.67 31.92 60.21
N GLY A 92 -6.47 31.32 60.03
CA GLY A 92 -6.03 30.13 60.75
C GLY A 92 -6.64 28.80 60.32
N ILE A 93 -7.38 28.79 59.17
CA ILE A 93 -8.04 27.59 58.62
C ILE A 93 -7.01 26.73 57.90
N LEU A 94 -6.07 27.33 57.14
CA LEU A 94 -5.05 26.62 56.40
C LEU A 94 -3.63 27.04 56.92
N THR A 95 -2.68 26.15 56.77
CA THR A 95 -1.26 26.47 56.96
C THR A 95 -0.60 26.91 55.64
N GLN A 96 0.47 27.67 55.68
CA GLN A 96 1.25 28.03 54.50
C GLN A 96 1.70 26.83 53.68
N GLY A 97 2.11 25.73 54.37
CA GLY A 97 2.52 24.51 53.72
C GLY A 97 1.39 23.81 52.90
N GLN A 98 0.15 23.94 53.42
CA GLN A 98 -1.03 23.40 52.66
C GLN A 98 -1.32 24.21 51.40
N VAL A 99 -1.17 25.52 51.41
CA VAL A 99 -1.34 26.36 50.21
C VAL A 99 -0.26 26.06 49.17
N VAL A 100 0.98 25.84 49.58
CA VAL A 100 2.08 25.40 48.69
C VAL A 100 1.82 24.02 48.13
N ALA A 101 1.30 23.09 48.94
CA ALA A 101 0.95 21.77 48.48
C ALA A 101 -0.18 21.82 47.44
N LEU A 102 -1.23 22.60 47.66
CA LEU A 102 -2.32 22.82 46.70
C LEU A 102 -1.83 23.41 45.38
N TYR A 103 -0.92 24.38 45.40
CA TYR A 103 -0.28 24.93 44.21
C TYR A 103 0.48 23.82 43.42
N ASN A 104 1.29 23.02 44.12
CA ASN A 104 2.02 21.93 43.49
C ASN A 104 1.11 20.89 42.89
N TYR A 105 0.05 20.47 43.61
CA TYR A 105 -0.95 19.53 43.08
C TYR A 105 -1.67 20.09 41.87
N MET A 106 -2.11 21.35 41.89
CA MET A 106 -2.76 21.97 40.74
C MET A 106 -1.85 21.99 39.51
N SER A 107 -0.57 22.34 39.67
CA SER A 107 0.41 22.34 38.60
C SER A 107 0.65 20.93 38.04
N GLN A 108 0.71 19.93 38.92
CA GLN A 108 0.92 18.53 38.52
C GLN A 108 -0.30 17.97 37.79
N ILE A 109 -1.51 18.24 38.26
CA ILE A 109 -2.76 17.82 37.62
C ILE A 109 -2.84 18.37 36.20
N LEU A 110 -2.45 19.63 35.97
CA LEU A 110 -2.45 20.24 34.64
C LEU A 110 -1.49 19.53 33.67
N VAL A 111 -0.30 19.20 34.14
CA VAL A 111 0.68 18.45 33.35
C VAL A 111 0.14 17.05 32.98
N GLU A 112 -0.46 16.35 33.95
CA GLU A 112 -1.01 15.01 33.72
C GLU A 112 -2.24 15.05 32.79
N LEU A 113 -3.08 16.10 32.85
CA LEU A 113 -4.19 16.27 31.91
C LEU A 113 -3.71 16.45 30.47
N ILE A 114 -2.62 17.20 30.25
CA ILE A 114 -2.01 17.34 28.92
C ILE A 114 -1.47 15.99 28.43
N LYS A 115 -0.80 15.24 29.30
CA LYS A 115 -0.29 13.89 28.97
C LYS A 115 -1.45 12.96 28.62
N LEU A 116 -2.55 12.98 29.39
CA LEU A 116 -3.74 12.17 29.12
C LEU A 116 -4.38 12.52 27.76
N ALA A 117 -4.48 13.82 27.43
CA ALA A 117 -5.00 14.24 26.13
C ALA A 117 -4.14 13.71 24.96
N ASN A 118 -2.82 13.79 25.09
CA ASN A 118 -1.90 13.23 24.09
C ASN A 118 -1.97 11.70 24.00
N LEU A 119 -2.14 11.01 25.13
CA LEU A 119 -2.34 9.57 25.17
C LEU A 119 -3.59 9.15 24.40
N ILE A 120 -4.72 9.83 24.61
CA ILE A 120 -5.97 9.56 23.89
C ILE A 120 -5.77 9.70 22.37
N ILE A 121 -5.09 10.74 21.91
CA ILE A 121 -4.78 10.96 20.50
C ILE A 121 -3.91 9.81 19.96
N THR A 122 -2.87 9.41 20.69
CA THR A 122 -1.96 8.34 20.30
C THR A 122 -2.68 7.00 20.20
N VAL A 123 -3.49 6.65 21.20
CA VAL A 123 -4.29 5.42 21.23
C VAL A 123 -5.27 5.38 20.06
N THR A 124 -5.97 6.48 19.79
CA THR A 124 -6.92 6.55 18.66
C THR A 124 -6.21 6.31 17.31
N LYS A 125 -5.03 6.91 17.10
CA LYS A 125 -4.23 6.66 15.89
C LYS A 125 -3.75 5.22 15.80
N SER A 126 -3.38 4.62 16.92
CA SER A 126 -2.92 3.22 16.99
C SER A 126 -4.04 2.25 16.60
N PHE A 127 -5.26 2.45 17.09
CA PHE A 127 -6.43 1.65 16.69
C PHE A 127 -6.73 1.76 15.20
N ALA A 128 -6.70 2.96 14.64
CA ALA A 128 -6.92 3.17 13.21
C ALA A 128 -5.83 2.48 12.35
N SER A 129 -4.59 2.45 12.82
CA SER A 129 -3.48 1.76 12.15
C SER A 129 -3.61 0.24 12.27
N ALA A 130 -3.97 -0.26 13.46
CA ALA A 130 -4.19 -1.68 13.71
C ALA A 130 -5.35 -2.23 12.85
N ALA A 131 -6.45 -1.46 12.70
CA ALA A 131 -7.55 -1.85 11.83
C ALA A 131 -7.08 -2.03 10.37
N ARG A 132 -6.30 -1.08 9.83
CA ARG A 132 -5.76 -1.20 8.47
C ARG A 132 -4.82 -2.39 8.27
N ILE A 133 -4.00 -2.71 9.28
CA ILE A 133 -3.13 -3.88 9.23
C ILE A 133 -3.98 -5.16 9.26
N ARG A 134 -4.98 -5.22 10.15
CA ARG A 134 -5.91 -6.35 10.22
C ARG A 134 -6.64 -6.56 8.89
N ASP A 135 -7.18 -5.49 8.30
CA ASP A 135 -7.91 -5.58 7.04
C ASP A 135 -7.05 -6.15 5.89
N VAL A 136 -5.72 -5.89 5.91
CA VAL A 136 -4.78 -6.49 4.96
C VAL A 136 -4.48 -7.96 5.31
N LEU A 137 -4.32 -8.29 6.59
CA LEU A 137 -4.03 -9.67 7.03
C LEU A 137 -5.22 -10.61 6.89
N GLU A 138 -6.44 -10.06 7.03
CA GLU A 138 -7.70 -10.80 6.87
C GLU A 138 -8.20 -10.83 5.42
N LEU A 139 -7.44 -10.24 4.46
CA LEU A 139 -7.75 -10.40 3.03
C LEU A 139 -7.74 -11.89 2.68
N ASP A 140 -8.94 -12.40 2.46
CA ASP A 140 -9.11 -13.78 2.00
C ASP A 140 -8.63 -13.87 0.54
N THR A 141 -7.59 -14.65 0.34
CA THR A 141 -7.13 -15.00 -1.01
C THR A 141 -8.06 -16.07 -1.55
N ASN A 142 -9.29 -15.75 -1.92
CA ASN A 142 -10.36 -16.64 -2.40
C ASN A 142 -9.89 -17.66 -3.45
N THR A 143 -8.87 -18.43 -3.12
CA THR A 143 -8.34 -19.49 -3.98
C THR A 143 -9.20 -20.73 -3.78
N VAL A 144 -10.13 -20.96 -4.69
CA VAL A 144 -11.00 -22.13 -4.65
C VAL A 144 -10.18 -23.37 -5.03
N TYR A 145 -9.97 -24.26 -4.08
CA TYR A 145 -9.33 -25.55 -4.34
C TYR A 145 -10.39 -26.61 -4.63
N SER A 146 -10.08 -27.49 -5.60
CA SER A 146 -10.87 -28.69 -5.91
C SER A 146 -10.14 -29.94 -5.43
N ASP A 147 -10.83 -30.84 -4.78
CA ASP A 147 -10.28 -32.12 -4.38
C ASP A 147 -10.14 -33.14 -5.55
N ASP A 148 -10.59 -32.75 -6.74
CA ASP A 148 -10.54 -33.61 -7.91
C ASP A 148 -9.13 -33.72 -8.52
N LYS A 149 -8.36 -34.69 -8.03
CA LYS A 149 -6.98 -35.00 -8.49
C LYS A 149 -6.91 -35.93 -9.69
N LYS A 150 -8.03 -36.19 -10.38
CA LYS A 150 -8.03 -37.07 -11.53
C LYS A 150 -7.30 -36.46 -12.72
N ILE A 151 -6.62 -37.34 -13.46
CA ILE A 151 -6.00 -37.00 -14.74
C ILE A 151 -7.01 -37.41 -15.83
N TYR A 152 -7.44 -36.47 -16.65
CA TYR A 152 -8.50 -36.68 -17.66
C TYR A 152 -7.94 -36.93 -19.05
N ASN A 153 -6.74 -36.44 -19.34
CA ASN A 153 -6.08 -36.57 -20.64
C ASN A 153 -4.56 -36.41 -20.51
N THR A 154 -3.85 -36.45 -21.62
CA THR A 154 -2.38 -36.33 -21.71
C THR A 154 -1.92 -34.99 -22.27
N HIS A 155 -2.83 -34.03 -22.54
CA HIS A 155 -2.48 -32.73 -23.07
C HIS A 155 -1.64 -31.94 -22.04
N ALA A 156 -0.67 -31.21 -22.53
CA ALA A 156 0.14 -30.35 -21.69
C ALA A 156 -0.72 -29.20 -21.07
N VAL A 157 -1.58 -28.58 -21.90
CA VAL A 157 -2.55 -27.58 -21.49
C VAL A 157 -3.87 -27.81 -22.23
N GLU A 158 -4.97 -27.64 -21.52
CA GLU A 158 -6.31 -27.68 -22.09
C GLU A 158 -7.15 -26.54 -21.50
N PHE A 159 -7.84 -25.81 -22.38
CA PHE A 159 -8.92 -24.88 -22.06
C PHE A 159 -10.22 -25.46 -22.58
N ASP A 160 -11.22 -25.58 -21.71
CA ASP A 160 -12.55 -26.06 -22.06
C ASP A 160 -13.59 -25.00 -21.70
N ARG A 161 -14.07 -24.28 -22.71
CA ARG A 161 -15.08 -23.20 -22.63
C ARG A 161 -14.79 -22.18 -21.53
N VAL A 162 -13.56 -21.70 -21.45
CA VAL A 162 -13.08 -20.79 -20.41
C VAL A 162 -13.52 -19.36 -20.72
N SER A 163 -14.19 -18.73 -19.76
CA SER A 163 -14.44 -17.31 -19.75
C SER A 163 -13.84 -16.66 -18.49
N MET A 164 -13.42 -15.40 -18.59
CA MET A 164 -12.81 -14.67 -17.49
C MET A 164 -13.13 -13.17 -17.52
N HIS A 165 -13.59 -12.65 -16.39
CA HIS A 165 -13.74 -11.22 -16.11
C HIS A 165 -13.01 -10.86 -14.82
N TYR A 166 -12.43 -9.66 -14.76
CA TYR A 166 -11.63 -9.21 -13.60
C TYR A 166 -12.49 -8.79 -12.40
N ASN A 167 -13.70 -8.29 -12.63
CA ASN A 167 -14.63 -7.88 -11.58
C ASN A 167 -16.04 -8.35 -11.93
N GLU A 168 -16.86 -8.60 -10.93
CA GLU A 168 -18.27 -8.91 -11.14
C GLU A 168 -18.98 -7.77 -11.90
N GLY A 169 -19.67 -8.12 -12.98
CA GLY A 169 -20.36 -7.15 -13.85
C GLY A 169 -19.45 -6.43 -14.87
N ALA A 170 -18.15 -6.71 -14.91
CA ALA A 170 -17.28 -6.21 -15.98
C ALA A 170 -17.45 -7.04 -17.27
N LYS A 171 -17.09 -6.44 -18.41
CA LYS A 171 -17.04 -7.17 -19.69
C LYS A 171 -15.98 -8.26 -19.61
N ASP A 172 -16.30 -9.42 -20.18
CA ASP A 172 -15.38 -10.55 -20.25
C ASP A 172 -14.09 -10.17 -20.99
N ALA A 173 -12.96 -10.46 -20.36
CA ALA A 173 -11.64 -10.32 -20.96
C ALA A 173 -11.35 -11.51 -21.89
N LEU A 174 -11.93 -12.68 -21.58
CA LEU A 174 -11.95 -13.88 -22.40
C LEU A 174 -13.35 -14.46 -22.37
N GLU A 175 -13.84 -14.90 -23.54
CA GLU A 175 -15.18 -15.46 -23.69
C GLU A 175 -15.11 -16.80 -24.44
N ASN A 176 -15.56 -17.87 -23.77
CA ASN A 176 -15.73 -19.21 -24.32
C ASN A 176 -14.51 -19.76 -25.08
N ILE A 177 -13.31 -19.62 -24.50
CA ILE A 177 -12.05 -20.07 -25.11
C ILE A 177 -11.89 -21.58 -24.92
N SER A 178 -11.64 -22.29 -26.02
CA SER A 178 -11.35 -23.72 -26.00
C SER A 178 -10.20 -24.02 -26.95
N PHE A 179 -9.16 -24.70 -26.43
CA PHE A 179 -8.05 -25.22 -27.21
C PHE A 179 -7.27 -26.26 -26.38
N THR A 180 -6.46 -27.04 -27.05
CA THR A 180 -5.51 -27.99 -26.43
C THR A 180 -4.11 -27.75 -26.94
N ALA A 181 -3.12 -28.03 -26.11
CA ALA A 181 -1.70 -28.03 -26.44
C ALA A 181 -1.08 -29.35 -26.07
N GLU A 182 -0.40 -29.95 -27.00
CA GLU A 182 0.28 -31.25 -26.78
C GLU A 182 1.69 -31.03 -26.16
N PRO A 183 2.24 -32.01 -25.45
CA PRO A 183 3.63 -31.91 -24.97
C PRO A 183 4.61 -31.64 -26.09
N GLY A 184 5.45 -30.60 -25.93
CA GLY A 184 6.44 -30.17 -26.93
C GLY A 184 5.88 -29.31 -28.05
N GLU A 185 4.59 -29.00 -28.07
CA GLU A 185 3.96 -28.11 -29.05
C GLU A 185 4.24 -26.63 -28.72
N ILE A 186 4.42 -25.84 -29.77
CA ILE A 186 4.57 -24.38 -29.68
C ILE A 186 3.29 -23.73 -30.21
N ILE A 187 2.59 -22.99 -29.33
CA ILE A 187 1.35 -22.28 -29.67
C ILE A 187 1.61 -20.78 -29.75
N GLY A 188 1.37 -20.18 -30.90
CA GLY A 188 1.43 -18.73 -31.11
C GLY A 188 0.08 -18.07 -30.84
N VAL A 189 0.02 -17.11 -29.90
CA VAL A 189 -1.18 -16.32 -29.60
C VAL A 189 -1.03 -14.91 -30.17
N ILE A 190 -1.84 -14.57 -31.18
CA ILE A 190 -1.77 -13.32 -31.91
C ILE A 190 -3.04 -12.50 -31.66
N GLY A 191 -2.90 -11.17 -31.60
CA GLY A 191 -4.02 -10.25 -31.42
C GLY A 191 -3.58 -8.85 -31.04
N GLY A 192 -4.48 -7.89 -31.15
CA GLY A 192 -4.25 -6.48 -30.80
C GLY A 192 -4.04 -6.26 -29.28
N THR A 193 -3.69 -5.03 -28.91
CA THR A 193 -3.63 -4.63 -27.49
C THR A 193 -5.04 -4.74 -26.87
N GLY A 194 -5.15 -5.32 -25.70
CA GLY A 194 -6.42 -5.52 -25.00
C GLY A 194 -7.22 -6.74 -25.45
N SER A 195 -6.71 -7.60 -26.34
CA SER A 195 -7.41 -8.82 -26.81
C SER A 195 -7.37 -10.01 -25.83
N GLY A 196 -6.89 -9.84 -24.60
CA GLY A 196 -6.88 -10.89 -23.58
C GLY A 196 -5.68 -11.84 -23.61
N LYS A 197 -4.65 -11.64 -24.47
CA LYS A 197 -3.47 -12.53 -24.54
C LYS A 197 -2.77 -12.75 -23.20
N THR A 198 -2.48 -11.68 -22.49
CA THR A 198 -1.83 -11.73 -21.18
C THR A 198 -2.74 -12.42 -20.15
N THR A 199 -4.04 -12.19 -20.23
CA THR A 199 -5.04 -12.85 -19.39
C THR A 199 -5.04 -14.35 -19.63
N LEU A 200 -5.08 -14.78 -20.90
CA LEU A 200 -5.03 -16.19 -21.30
C LEU A 200 -3.82 -16.91 -20.70
N VAL A 201 -2.62 -16.33 -20.90
CA VAL A 201 -1.37 -16.89 -20.38
C VAL A 201 -1.36 -16.87 -18.85
N GLY A 202 -1.90 -15.83 -18.22
CA GLY A 202 -1.95 -15.69 -16.76
C GLY A 202 -2.89 -16.67 -16.05
N LEU A 203 -3.85 -17.24 -16.76
CA LEU A 203 -4.74 -18.26 -16.23
C LEU A 203 -4.06 -19.62 -16.06
N ILE A 204 -3.05 -19.95 -16.85
CA ILE A 204 -2.35 -21.25 -16.81
C ILE A 204 -1.63 -21.45 -15.45
N PRO A 205 -0.78 -20.49 -14.96
CA PRO A 205 -0.13 -20.57 -13.65
C PRO A 205 -1.05 -20.11 -12.51
N ARG A 206 -2.33 -19.88 -12.81
CA ARG A 206 -3.35 -19.45 -11.87
C ARG A 206 -2.98 -18.14 -11.17
N PHE A 207 -2.61 -17.10 -11.96
CA PHE A 207 -2.53 -15.73 -11.46
C PHE A 207 -3.91 -15.13 -11.25
N TYR A 208 -4.89 -15.66 -11.97
CA TYR A 208 -6.33 -15.38 -11.86
C TYR A 208 -7.07 -16.71 -11.97
N ASP A 209 -8.23 -16.81 -11.36
CA ASP A 209 -9.15 -17.92 -11.54
C ASP A 209 -10.09 -17.64 -12.72
N ALA A 210 -10.43 -18.66 -13.48
CA ALA A 210 -11.44 -18.56 -14.54
C ALA A 210 -12.81 -18.32 -13.92
N SER A 211 -13.61 -17.43 -14.53
CA SER A 211 -15.00 -17.17 -14.11
C SER A 211 -15.92 -18.31 -14.46
N SER A 212 -15.64 -19.01 -15.56
CA SER A 212 -16.35 -20.23 -15.97
C SER A 212 -15.46 -21.11 -16.87
N GLY A 213 -15.86 -22.35 -17.07
CA GLY A 213 -15.08 -23.34 -17.82
C GLY A 213 -14.04 -24.03 -16.97
N THR A 214 -13.14 -24.81 -17.63
CA THR A 214 -12.12 -25.59 -16.94
C THR A 214 -10.78 -25.45 -17.64
N ILE A 215 -9.72 -25.27 -16.86
CA ILE A 215 -8.34 -25.29 -17.34
C ILE A 215 -7.63 -26.49 -16.75
N ARG A 216 -6.93 -27.25 -17.58
CA ARG A 216 -6.13 -28.41 -17.15
C ARG A 216 -4.69 -28.25 -17.58
N VAL A 217 -3.77 -28.66 -16.70
CA VAL A 217 -2.34 -28.75 -16.95
C VAL A 217 -1.93 -30.19 -16.70
N ASN A 218 -1.24 -30.81 -17.68
CA ASN A 218 -0.91 -32.25 -17.67
C ASN A 218 -2.12 -33.12 -17.33
N GLY A 219 -3.27 -32.80 -17.94
CA GLY A 219 -4.52 -33.49 -17.79
C GLY A 219 -5.27 -33.31 -16.48
N ARG A 220 -4.74 -32.56 -15.52
CA ARG A 220 -5.35 -32.31 -14.21
C ARG A 220 -5.83 -30.87 -14.09
N ASN A 221 -6.99 -30.66 -13.47
CA ASN A 221 -7.58 -29.32 -13.25
C ASN A 221 -6.63 -28.44 -12.44
N VAL A 222 -6.40 -27.22 -12.90
CA VAL A 222 -5.53 -26.24 -12.22
C VAL A 222 -5.99 -25.94 -10.80
N ASN A 223 -7.30 -26.01 -10.52
CA ASN A 223 -7.86 -25.77 -9.20
C ASN A 223 -7.58 -26.92 -8.20
N SER A 224 -7.09 -28.06 -8.66
CA SER A 224 -6.74 -29.20 -7.81
C SER A 224 -5.25 -29.29 -7.47
N TYR A 225 -4.44 -28.40 -8.03
CA TYR A 225 -3.05 -28.23 -7.62
C TYR A 225 -2.94 -27.27 -6.44
N SER A 226 -1.93 -27.42 -5.59
CA SER A 226 -1.44 -26.30 -4.80
C SER A 226 -0.80 -25.26 -5.74
N LEU A 227 -0.78 -23.98 -5.35
CA LEU A 227 -0.15 -22.95 -6.19
C LEU A 227 1.35 -23.22 -6.39
N GLU A 228 2.01 -23.79 -5.39
CA GLU A 228 3.42 -24.17 -5.46
C GLU A 228 3.61 -25.28 -6.49
N GLU A 229 2.88 -26.39 -6.37
CA GLU A 229 2.95 -27.54 -7.31
C GLU A 229 2.65 -27.12 -8.76
N LEU A 230 1.68 -26.22 -8.97
CA LEU A 230 1.33 -25.75 -10.32
C LEU A 230 2.46 -24.88 -10.90
N ARG A 231 3.00 -23.95 -10.11
CA ARG A 231 4.03 -23.02 -10.56
C ARG A 231 5.42 -23.63 -10.67
N GLU A 232 5.66 -24.80 -10.07
CA GLU A 232 6.83 -25.64 -10.38
C GLU A 232 6.74 -26.30 -11.76
N LYS A 233 5.52 -26.51 -12.28
CA LYS A 233 5.29 -27.11 -13.61
C LYS A 233 5.12 -26.06 -14.71
N VAL A 234 4.66 -24.88 -14.37
CA VAL A 234 4.32 -23.80 -15.32
C VAL A 234 5.14 -22.55 -15.00
N HIS A 235 6.09 -22.23 -15.86
CA HIS A 235 6.91 -21.04 -15.74
C HIS A 235 6.46 -19.97 -16.73
N VAL A 236 6.46 -18.70 -16.30
CA VAL A 236 6.05 -17.56 -17.11
C VAL A 236 7.21 -16.56 -17.23
N VAL A 237 7.56 -16.22 -18.45
CA VAL A 237 8.45 -15.09 -18.74
C VAL A 237 7.58 -13.86 -18.96
N LEU A 238 7.66 -12.92 -18.02
CA LEU A 238 6.88 -11.69 -18.05
C LEU A 238 7.41 -10.72 -19.13
N GLN A 239 6.51 -10.01 -19.80
CA GLN A 239 6.86 -8.97 -20.78
C GLN A 239 7.73 -7.87 -20.18
N ARG A 240 7.53 -7.53 -18.92
CA ARG A 240 8.34 -6.58 -18.16
C ARG A 240 9.08 -7.33 -17.05
N ALA A 241 10.36 -7.61 -17.30
CA ALA A 241 11.23 -8.19 -16.29
C ALA A 241 11.48 -7.19 -15.15
N VAL A 242 11.39 -7.66 -13.92
CA VAL A 242 11.72 -6.90 -12.72
C VAL A 242 12.82 -7.66 -11.98
N LEU A 243 13.92 -6.99 -11.70
CA LEU A 243 14.98 -7.51 -10.84
C LEU A 243 14.82 -6.91 -9.44
N PHE A 244 14.93 -7.76 -8.44
CA PHE A 244 14.96 -7.32 -7.04
C PHE A 244 16.36 -6.75 -6.70
N ARG A 245 16.38 -5.84 -5.73
CA ARG A 245 17.65 -5.28 -5.24
C ARG A 245 18.50 -6.40 -4.61
N GLY A 246 19.67 -6.63 -5.17
CA GLY A 246 20.58 -7.70 -4.74
C GLY A 246 21.53 -8.06 -5.86
N THR A 247 22.20 -9.20 -5.71
CA THR A 247 23.09 -9.77 -6.73
C THR A 247 22.30 -10.47 -7.84
N LEU A 248 22.94 -10.67 -8.98
CA LEU A 248 22.37 -11.46 -10.07
C LEU A 248 22.06 -12.89 -9.61
N ARG A 249 22.99 -13.47 -8.83
CA ARG A 249 22.85 -14.79 -8.22
C ARG A 249 21.58 -14.91 -7.38
N GLU A 250 21.34 -13.95 -6.47
CA GLU A 250 20.13 -13.93 -5.64
C GLU A 250 18.86 -13.85 -6.51
N ASN A 251 18.90 -13.10 -7.59
CA ASN A 251 17.76 -13.01 -8.51
C ASN A 251 17.54 -14.32 -9.30
N LEU A 252 18.59 -15.04 -9.68
CA LEU A 252 18.47 -16.33 -10.36
C LEU A 252 17.93 -17.41 -9.42
N LEU A 253 18.32 -17.40 -8.15
CA LEU A 253 17.86 -18.35 -7.13
C LEU A 253 16.33 -18.26 -6.83
N TRP A 254 15.63 -17.23 -7.31
CA TRP A 254 14.18 -17.22 -7.25
C TRP A 254 13.53 -18.37 -8.06
N GLY A 255 14.16 -18.80 -9.15
CA GLY A 255 13.68 -19.92 -9.95
C GLY A 255 13.89 -21.28 -9.30
N ASN A 256 15.03 -21.46 -8.64
CA ASN A 256 15.35 -22.64 -7.84
C ASN A 256 16.30 -22.26 -6.70
N LYS A 257 15.80 -22.27 -5.47
CA LYS A 257 16.56 -21.91 -4.27
C LYS A 257 17.79 -22.78 -4.00
N ASN A 258 17.77 -24.02 -4.52
CA ASN A 258 18.81 -25.01 -4.31
C ASN A 258 19.76 -25.16 -5.52
N ALA A 259 19.62 -24.31 -6.54
CA ALA A 259 20.44 -24.38 -7.73
C ALA A 259 21.92 -24.17 -7.40
N ASN A 260 22.75 -25.07 -7.95
CA ASN A 260 24.20 -24.96 -7.89
C ASN A 260 24.74 -23.99 -8.97
N ASP A 261 26.04 -23.70 -8.95
CA ASP A 261 26.65 -22.76 -9.88
C ASP A 261 26.62 -23.26 -11.33
N GLU A 262 26.74 -24.57 -11.54
CA GLU A 262 26.69 -25.18 -12.88
C GLU A 262 25.28 -25.03 -13.48
N GLU A 263 24.24 -25.27 -12.70
CA GLU A 263 22.83 -25.08 -13.11
C GLU A 263 22.52 -23.63 -13.43
N MET A 264 23.01 -22.69 -12.61
CA MET A 264 22.86 -21.26 -12.89
C MET A 264 23.59 -20.85 -14.16
N GLN A 265 24.81 -21.32 -14.38
CA GLN A 265 25.59 -21.04 -15.59
C GLN A 265 24.91 -21.64 -16.83
N ALA A 266 24.36 -22.83 -16.71
CA ALA A 266 23.60 -23.46 -17.78
C ALA A 266 22.32 -22.64 -18.12
N ALA A 267 21.59 -22.15 -17.11
CA ALA A 267 20.42 -21.29 -17.30
C ALA A 267 20.78 -19.96 -17.98
N VAL A 268 21.87 -19.30 -17.53
CA VAL A 268 22.38 -18.06 -18.13
C VAL A 268 22.78 -18.28 -19.58
N THR A 269 23.40 -19.42 -19.88
CA THR A 269 23.82 -19.77 -21.25
C THR A 269 22.61 -20.06 -22.13
N ALA A 270 21.63 -20.84 -21.64
CA ALA A 270 20.38 -21.09 -22.35
C ALA A 270 19.59 -19.83 -22.66
N ALA A 271 19.62 -18.86 -21.76
CA ALA A 271 19.01 -17.53 -21.96
C ALA A 271 19.84 -16.60 -22.87
N GLN A 272 21.00 -17.05 -23.39
CA GLN A 272 21.94 -16.24 -24.16
C GLN A 272 22.40 -14.96 -23.46
N ALA A 273 22.49 -14.99 -22.14
CA ALA A 273 22.86 -13.86 -21.30
C ALA A 273 24.31 -13.94 -20.78
N ALA A 274 25.09 -14.96 -21.18
CA ALA A 274 26.44 -15.21 -20.65
C ALA A 274 27.37 -14.03 -20.84
N ASP A 275 27.44 -13.45 -22.05
CA ASP A 275 28.30 -12.31 -22.37
C ASP A 275 27.93 -11.07 -21.54
N PHE A 276 26.62 -10.85 -21.32
CA PHE A 276 26.13 -9.76 -20.48
C PHE A 276 26.57 -9.94 -19.03
N VAL A 277 26.43 -11.14 -18.47
CA VAL A 277 26.81 -11.45 -17.09
C VAL A 277 28.34 -11.26 -16.92
N GLN A 278 29.14 -11.80 -17.83
CA GLN A 278 30.60 -11.62 -17.79
C GLN A 278 31.01 -10.15 -17.87
N SER A 279 30.34 -9.35 -18.70
CA SER A 279 30.60 -7.90 -18.80
C SER A 279 30.32 -7.12 -17.51
N LYS A 280 29.59 -7.68 -16.58
CA LYS A 280 29.23 -7.09 -15.28
C LYS A 280 30.08 -7.60 -14.12
N GLY A 281 31.05 -8.45 -14.37
CA GLY A 281 32.01 -8.93 -13.38
C GLY A 281 31.72 -10.32 -12.83
N GLY A 282 30.91 -11.10 -13.53
CA GLY A 282 30.68 -12.52 -13.25
C GLY A 282 29.60 -12.77 -12.22
#